data_e65a8ac7aa8996d33f92a45979385d21
#
_entry.id   e65a8ac7aa8996d33f92a45979385d21
#
_cell.length_a   1.000
_cell.length_b   1.000
_cell.length_c   1.000
_cell.angle_alpha   90.00
_cell.angle_beta   90.00
_cell.angle_gamma   90.00
#
_symmetry.space_group_name_H-M   'P 1'
#
loop_
_entity.id
_entity.type
_entity.pdbx_description
1 polymer ?
#
loop_
_entity_poly.entity_id
_entity_poly.type
_entity_poly.pdbx_seq_one_letter_code
_entity_poly.pdbx_strand_id
1 'polypeptide(L)'
;GFLRRVDSPSGDASSSTLTGPRQLHASSIPFLCPVQTPEHAKVGVTKHFSLVSTATVMSFDQYNMIRKLLLKKIKNLQDLTFLDIRKLFKVFLNGEWLGCIEEPIKLVEDLMDMKRKNTIDRQNTSIVPDYINGEIRVYCESGRFVRPLMRVKNNEIQITKSMINKISLNKIDKQTKITSWEDFLDAYPDSIEYLDTEAQPYYMIEVKVKDVEIMRQKMITSKDEAKNVVDKISSNRYNELYFDDINYCEFHPQLLLGELSSCTPFCNR
;
A
#
# COMPACT_ATOMS: atom_id res chain seq x y z
N GLY A 1 -16.23 -3.15 16.87
CA GLY A 1 -16.83 -2.43 15.75
C GLY A 1 -16.95 -0.93 15.96
N PHE A 2 -17.29 -0.46 17.15
CA PHE A 2 -17.50 0.97 17.40
C PHE A 2 -16.21 1.82 17.23
N LEU A 3 -15.10 1.35 17.74
CA LEU A 3 -13.78 2.02 17.65
C LEU A 3 -13.21 2.07 16.24
N ARG A 4 -13.72 1.26 15.33
CA ARG A 4 -13.28 1.18 13.92
C ARG A 4 -14.29 1.80 12.96
N ARG A 5 -15.10 2.74 13.45
CA ARG A 5 -16.11 3.46 12.69
C ARG A 5 -15.58 4.83 12.26
N VAL A 6 -15.91 5.23 11.05
CA VAL A 6 -15.62 6.53 10.48
C VAL A 6 -16.97 7.24 10.22
N ASP A 7 -17.22 8.30 10.94
CA ASP A 7 -18.42 9.11 10.77
C ASP A 7 -18.07 10.45 10.09
N SER A 8 -18.99 10.98 9.31
CA SER A 8 -18.88 12.35 8.83
C SER A 8 -18.98 13.34 10.00
N PRO A 9 -18.12 14.38 10.05
CA PRO A 9 -18.15 15.37 11.12
C PRO A 9 -19.42 16.24 11.11
N SER A 10 -20.13 16.35 9.99
CA SER A 10 -21.36 17.14 9.91
C SER A 10 -22.59 16.28 10.19
N GLY A 11 -23.40 16.68 11.17
CA GLY A 11 -24.70 16.07 11.46
C GLY A 11 -25.66 16.13 10.27
N ASP A 12 -25.53 17.15 9.44
CA ASP A 12 -26.37 17.40 8.27
C ASP A 12 -26.17 16.38 7.14
N ALA A 13 -25.00 15.74 7.06
CA ALA A 13 -24.76 14.69 6.08
C ALA A 13 -25.71 13.50 6.24
N SER A 14 -26.18 13.22 7.45
CA SER A 14 -27.13 12.12 7.71
C SER A 14 -28.58 12.49 7.33
N SER A 15 -28.92 13.76 7.33
CA SER A 15 -30.26 14.27 6.95
C SER A 15 -30.34 14.64 5.46
N SER A 16 -29.20 14.80 4.80
CA SER A 16 -29.13 15.15 3.38
C SER A 16 -29.68 14.06 2.47
N THR A 17 -30.46 14.46 1.47
CA THR A 17 -30.92 13.59 0.38
C THR A 17 -29.85 13.34 -0.70
N LEU A 18 -28.66 13.93 -0.56
CA LEU A 18 -27.56 13.78 -1.50
C LEU A 18 -27.07 12.32 -1.55
N THR A 19 -27.02 11.77 -2.73
CA THR A 19 -26.57 10.37 -2.97
C THR A 19 -25.07 10.23 -3.12
N GLY A 20 -24.38 11.26 -3.62
CA GLY A 20 -22.94 11.24 -3.91
C GLY A 20 -22.06 10.77 -2.73
N PRO A 21 -22.13 11.40 -1.54
CA PRO A 21 -21.33 11.00 -0.37
C PRO A 21 -21.66 9.59 0.15
N ARG A 22 -22.82 9.05 -0.22
CA ARG A 22 -23.29 7.72 0.21
C ARG A 22 -22.79 6.59 -0.69
N GLN A 23 -22.36 6.94 -1.89
CA GLN A 23 -21.85 5.95 -2.85
C GLN A 23 -20.47 5.43 -2.43
N LEU A 24 -20.23 4.17 -2.78
CA LEU A 24 -18.92 3.54 -2.61
C LEU A 24 -17.97 4.05 -3.70
N HIS A 25 -16.85 4.63 -3.30
CA HIS A 25 -15.79 5.02 -4.23
C HIS A 25 -14.73 3.93 -4.30
N ALA A 26 -14.23 3.63 -5.49
CA ALA A 26 -13.24 2.56 -5.69
C ALA A 26 -11.96 2.76 -4.87
N SER A 27 -11.49 4.00 -4.68
CA SER A 27 -10.30 4.30 -3.87
C SER A 27 -10.47 4.00 -2.37
N SER A 28 -11.71 3.87 -1.87
CA SER A 28 -11.96 3.51 -0.48
C SER A 28 -11.72 2.02 -0.21
N ILE A 29 -11.77 1.19 -1.25
CA ILE A 29 -11.43 -0.22 -1.17
C ILE A 29 -9.91 -0.35 -1.33
N PRO A 30 -9.24 -1.06 -0.49
CA PRO A 30 -9.63 -1.93 0.62
C PRO A 30 -9.43 -1.33 2.02
N PHE A 31 -9.37 -0.02 2.14
CA PHE A 31 -9.18 0.65 3.43
C PHE A 31 -10.44 0.67 4.28
N LEU A 32 -11.58 0.84 3.63
CA LEU A 32 -12.89 0.82 4.25
C LEU A 32 -13.70 -0.38 3.73
N CYS A 33 -14.49 -0.97 4.62
CA CYS A 33 -15.36 -2.08 4.24
C CYS A 33 -16.40 -1.65 3.21
N PRO A 34 -16.52 -2.35 2.06
CA PRO A 34 -17.49 -1.98 1.05
C PRO A 34 -18.95 -2.29 1.43
N VAL A 35 -19.17 -3.15 2.44
CA VAL A 35 -20.48 -3.70 2.79
C VAL A 35 -20.97 -3.16 4.13
N GLN A 36 -20.09 -3.00 5.12
CA GLN A 36 -20.48 -2.66 6.48
C GLN A 36 -20.86 -1.17 6.58
N THR A 37 -22.15 -0.89 6.65
CA THR A 37 -22.73 0.45 6.85
C THR A 37 -24.03 0.31 7.62
N PRO A 38 -24.43 1.32 8.44
CA PRO A 38 -25.73 1.33 9.12
C PRO A 38 -26.88 1.42 8.14
N GLU A 39 -28.05 1.03 8.58
CA GLU A 39 -29.30 1.22 7.85
C GLU A 39 -29.84 2.67 8.04
N HIS A 40 -30.90 3.01 7.28
CA HIS A 40 -31.64 4.27 7.34
C HIS A 40 -30.82 5.52 7.02
N ALA A 41 -30.99 6.59 7.77
CA ALA A 41 -30.45 7.91 7.48
C ALA A 41 -28.92 7.97 7.36
N LYS A 42 -28.21 7.06 8.00
CA LYS A 42 -26.72 7.02 8.01
C LYS A 42 -26.12 6.08 6.97
N VAL A 43 -26.92 5.47 6.10
CA VAL A 43 -26.44 4.55 5.08
C VAL A 43 -25.38 5.20 4.19
N GLY A 44 -24.21 4.58 4.04
CA GLY A 44 -23.10 5.05 3.21
C GLY A 44 -22.32 6.26 3.75
N VAL A 45 -22.87 7.01 4.72
CA VAL A 45 -22.19 8.15 5.38
C VAL A 45 -21.29 7.65 6.50
N THR A 46 -21.80 6.75 7.33
CA THR A 46 -21.00 6.05 8.34
C THR A 46 -20.35 4.82 7.68
N LYS A 47 -19.03 4.76 7.77
CA LYS A 47 -18.20 3.67 7.18
C LYS A 47 -17.39 2.99 8.28
N HIS A 48 -16.87 1.83 7.99
CA HIS A 48 -16.05 1.05 8.91
C HIS A 48 -14.70 0.69 8.28
N PHE A 49 -13.65 0.70 9.07
CA PHE A 49 -12.34 0.21 8.63
C PHE A 49 -12.41 -1.26 8.20
N SER A 50 -11.67 -1.62 7.16
CA SER A 50 -11.35 -3.02 6.87
C SER A 50 -10.49 -3.61 7.98
N LEU A 51 -10.43 -4.93 8.11
CA LEU A 51 -9.76 -5.60 9.24
C LEU A 51 -8.28 -5.20 9.39
N VAL A 52 -7.57 -5.02 8.29
CA VAL A 52 -6.12 -4.70 8.30
C VAL A 52 -5.81 -3.22 8.22
N SER A 53 -6.79 -2.39 7.92
CA SER A 53 -6.58 -0.95 7.77
C SER A 53 -6.44 -0.27 9.12
N THR A 54 -5.53 0.69 9.21
CA THR A 54 -5.30 1.54 10.38
C THR A 54 -5.15 2.99 9.94
N ALA A 55 -5.23 3.92 10.88
CA ALA A 55 -4.92 5.32 10.65
C ALA A 55 -3.49 5.64 11.11
N THR A 56 -2.80 6.48 10.34
CA THR A 56 -1.45 6.93 10.68
C THR A 56 -1.46 7.90 11.86
N VAL A 57 -0.36 7.92 12.59
CA VAL A 57 -0.11 8.83 13.72
C VAL A 57 1.12 9.68 13.40
N MET A 58 1.03 10.99 13.59
CA MET A 58 2.15 11.89 13.32
C MET A 58 3.18 11.87 14.46
N SER A 59 4.46 11.87 14.07
CA SER A 59 5.59 12.14 14.96
C SER A 59 6.41 13.31 14.41
N PHE A 60 6.57 14.38 15.20
CA PHE A 60 7.36 15.54 14.81
C PHE A 60 8.83 15.20 14.61
N ASP A 61 9.36 14.26 15.36
CA ASP A 61 10.76 13.82 15.24
C ASP A 61 10.99 13.14 13.89
N GLN A 62 10.05 12.32 13.46
CA GLN A 62 10.07 11.68 12.12
C GLN A 62 9.99 12.71 11.00
N TYR A 63 9.10 13.69 11.11
CA TYR A 63 8.99 14.77 10.13
C TYR A 63 10.32 15.53 9.98
N ASN A 64 10.91 15.97 11.11
CA ASN A 64 12.17 16.71 11.10
C ASN A 64 13.33 15.87 10.55
N MET A 65 13.35 14.57 10.86
CA MET A 65 14.37 13.65 10.36
C MET A 65 14.25 13.49 8.84
N ILE A 66 13.06 13.21 8.32
CA ILE A 66 12.80 13.04 6.88
C ILE A 66 13.11 14.34 6.14
N ARG A 67 12.69 15.48 6.68
CA ARG A 67 12.98 16.80 6.08
C ARG A 67 14.49 17.03 5.95
N LYS A 68 15.26 16.75 6.99
CA LYS A 68 16.73 16.86 6.95
C LYS A 68 17.38 15.89 5.95
N LEU A 69 16.86 14.68 5.84
CA LEU A 69 17.33 13.69 4.87
C LEU A 69 17.06 14.15 3.42
N LEU A 70 15.87 14.63 3.15
CA LEU A 70 15.50 15.12 1.83
C LEU A 70 16.33 16.34 1.43
N LEU A 71 16.45 17.35 2.28
CA LEU A 71 17.22 18.57 2.00
C LEU A 71 18.69 18.31 1.68
N LYS A 72 19.28 17.20 2.15
CA LYS A 72 20.64 16.79 1.79
C LYS A 72 20.78 16.21 0.39
N LYS A 73 19.67 15.69 -0.19
CA LYS A 73 19.68 14.96 -1.45
C LYS A 73 19.09 15.75 -2.62
N ILE A 74 18.31 16.78 -2.33
CA ILE A 74 17.60 17.60 -3.32
C ILE A 74 18.30 18.93 -3.57
N LYS A 75 18.05 19.52 -4.72
CA LYS A 75 18.44 20.90 -5.05
C LYS A 75 17.39 21.87 -4.51
N ASN A 76 17.82 22.90 -3.80
CA ASN A 76 16.92 23.91 -3.25
C ASN A 76 16.27 24.73 -4.38
N LEU A 77 15.02 25.15 -4.15
CA LEU A 77 14.27 25.96 -5.13
C LEU A 77 14.93 27.29 -5.47
N GLN A 78 15.67 27.87 -4.51
CA GLN A 78 16.34 29.16 -4.67
C GLN A 78 17.48 29.12 -5.69
N ASP A 79 18.08 27.94 -5.90
CA ASP A 79 19.24 27.74 -6.77
C ASP A 79 18.87 27.30 -8.19
N LEU A 80 17.55 27.12 -8.46
CA LEU A 80 17.05 26.57 -9.72
C LEU A 80 16.41 27.65 -10.61
N THR A 81 16.71 27.58 -11.92
CA THR A 81 16.01 28.35 -12.91
C THR A 81 14.68 27.70 -13.32
N PHE A 82 13.78 28.49 -13.93
CA PHE A 82 12.50 27.95 -14.42
C PHE A 82 12.68 26.81 -15.45
N LEU A 83 13.74 26.86 -16.26
CA LEU A 83 14.04 25.82 -17.24
C LEU A 83 14.54 24.52 -16.57
N ASP A 84 15.26 24.64 -15.46
CA ASP A 84 15.72 23.47 -14.69
C ASP A 84 14.57 22.78 -14.01
N ILE A 85 13.64 23.53 -13.42
CA ILE A 85 12.44 22.99 -12.75
C ILE A 85 11.60 22.11 -13.70
N ARG A 86 11.52 22.47 -14.99
CA ARG A 86 10.76 21.68 -15.98
C ARG A 86 11.37 20.33 -16.31
N LYS A 87 12.67 20.17 -16.08
CA LYS A 87 13.43 18.95 -16.43
C LYS A 87 13.61 18.02 -15.23
N LEU A 88 13.44 18.55 -14.01
CA LEU A 88 13.69 17.86 -12.78
C LEU A 88 12.39 17.37 -12.14
N PHE A 89 12.49 16.34 -11.31
CA PHE A 89 11.38 15.87 -10.50
C PHE A 89 11.22 16.72 -9.24
N LYS A 90 9.99 17.14 -8.96
CA LYS A 90 9.66 17.91 -7.78
C LYS A 90 9.54 16.99 -6.59
N VAL A 91 10.02 17.43 -5.43
CA VAL A 91 9.96 16.67 -4.18
C VAL A 91 9.11 17.42 -3.15
N PHE A 92 8.07 16.75 -2.68
CA PHE A 92 7.11 17.28 -1.71
C PHE A 92 7.19 16.49 -0.40
N LEU A 93 7.07 17.20 0.73
CA LEU A 93 6.91 16.60 2.05
C LEU A 93 5.65 17.18 2.71
N ASN A 94 4.65 16.33 2.96
CA ASN A 94 3.34 16.73 3.48
C ASN A 94 2.71 17.93 2.74
N GLY A 95 2.88 17.97 1.41
CA GLY A 95 2.39 19.06 0.56
C GLY A 95 3.33 20.28 0.46
N GLU A 96 4.37 20.40 1.28
CA GLU A 96 5.40 21.41 1.15
C GLU A 96 6.36 21.05 0.01
N TRP A 97 6.52 21.91 -0.98
CA TRP A 97 7.51 21.72 -2.04
C TRP A 97 8.91 22.09 -1.54
N LEU A 98 9.74 21.07 -1.29
CA LEU A 98 11.08 21.27 -0.72
C LEU A 98 12.14 21.61 -1.77
N GLY A 99 12.04 21.06 -2.99
CA GLY A 99 13.04 21.23 -4.03
C GLY A 99 12.84 20.27 -5.19
N CYS A 100 13.90 20.09 -5.99
CA CYS A 100 13.90 19.21 -7.14
C CYS A 100 15.07 18.22 -7.13
N ILE A 101 14.91 17.10 -7.85
CA ILE A 101 15.92 16.05 -7.96
C ILE A 101 16.12 15.58 -9.40
N GLU A 102 17.34 15.17 -9.75
CA GLU A 102 17.69 14.61 -11.07
C GLU A 102 17.46 13.09 -11.14
N GLU A 103 17.75 12.39 -10.05
CA GLU A 103 17.66 10.91 -9.98
C GLU A 103 16.48 10.47 -9.09
N PRO A 104 15.23 10.53 -9.60
CA PRO A 104 14.04 10.24 -8.79
C PRO A 104 13.97 8.79 -8.34
N ILE A 105 14.34 7.83 -9.21
CA ILE A 105 14.28 6.39 -8.93
C ILE A 105 15.18 6.06 -7.75
N LYS A 106 16.41 6.54 -7.76
CA LYS A 106 17.38 6.30 -6.69
C LYS A 106 16.92 6.88 -5.34
N LEU A 107 16.32 8.09 -5.37
CA LEU A 107 15.75 8.67 -4.15
C LEU A 107 14.64 7.78 -3.58
N VAL A 108 13.72 7.32 -4.43
CA VAL A 108 12.60 6.46 -4.03
C VAL A 108 13.12 5.13 -3.46
N GLU A 109 14.08 4.49 -4.12
CA GLU A 109 14.70 3.24 -3.64
C GLU A 109 15.37 3.44 -2.27
N ASP A 110 16.17 4.49 -2.12
CA ASP A 110 16.83 4.81 -0.84
C ASP A 110 15.83 5.05 0.29
N LEU A 111 14.75 5.80 0.03
CA LEU A 111 13.70 6.07 1.02
C LEU A 111 12.92 4.78 1.37
N MET A 112 12.61 3.95 0.37
CA MET A 112 11.93 2.67 0.58
C MET A 112 12.81 1.71 1.40
N ASP A 113 14.11 1.67 1.16
CA ASP A 113 15.03 0.85 1.94
C ASP A 113 15.16 1.35 3.39
N MET A 114 15.19 2.67 3.61
CA MET A 114 15.17 3.24 4.97
C MET A 114 13.87 2.90 5.70
N LYS A 115 12.73 2.94 5.00
CA LYS A 115 11.42 2.56 5.52
C LYS A 115 11.39 1.09 5.93
N ARG A 116 11.87 0.18 5.09
CA ARG A 116 11.94 -1.26 5.37
C ARG A 116 12.84 -1.58 6.56
N LYS A 117 13.97 -0.90 6.68
CA LYS A 117 14.90 -1.03 7.82
C LYS A 117 14.44 -0.31 9.09
N ASN A 118 13.24 0.26 9.09
CA ASN A 118 12.70 1.05 10.19
C ASN A 118 13.58 2.24 10.65
N THR A 119 14.43 2.73 9.75
CA THR A 119 15.17 3.97 9.99
C THR A 119 14.24 5.17 9.95
N ILE A 120 13.26 5.14 9.04
CA ILE A 120 12.06 5.98 9.05
C ILE A 120 10.86 5.10 9.35
N ASP A 121 9.86 5.65 10.02
CA ASP A 121 8.69 4.91 10.45
C ASP A 121 8.01 4.19 9.27
N ARG A 122 7.99 2.86 9.32
CA ARG A 122 7.50 2.00 8.23
C ARG A 122 5.99 2.06 8.05
N GLN A 123 5.25 2.31 9.12
CA GLN A 123 3.79 2.36 9.09
C GLN A 123 3.28 3.76 8.73
N ASN A 124 3.86 4.79 9.32
CA ASN A 124 3.34 6.14 9.23
C ASN A 124 3.91 6.94 8.05
N THR A 125 5.01 6.49 7.44
CA THR A 125 5.60 7.15 6.28
C THR A 125 5.13 6.53 4.98
N SER A 126 4.68 7.36 4.05
CA SER A 126 4.33 6.97 2.69
C SER A 126 5.23 7.66 1.68
N ILE A 127 5.60 6.94 0.63
CA ILE A 127 6.42 7.42 -0.47
C ILE A 127 5.67 7.16 -1.76
N VAL A 128 5.29 8.22 -2.45
CA VAL A 128 4.45 8.17 -3.65
C VAL A 128 5.27 8.65 -4.86
N PRO A 129 5.71 7.73 -5.72
CA PRO A 129 6.44 8.07 -6.94
C PRO A 129 5.46 8.34 -8.08
N ASP A 130 5.15 9.61 -8.33
CA ASP A 130 4.34 10.02 -9.48
C ASP A 130 5.24 10.37 -10.66
N TYR A 131 5.67 9.36 -11.39
CA TYR A 131 6.56 9.54 -12.54
C TYR A 131 5.87 10.23 -13.73
N ILE A 132 4.53 10.18 -13.81
CA ILE A 132 3.76 10.81 -14.90
C ILE A 132 3.78 12.33 -14.75
N ASN A 133 3.54 12.81 -13.53
CA ASN A 133 3.55 14.25 -13.23
C ASN A 133 4.94 14.79 -12.87
N GLY A 134 5.96 13.94 -12.80
CA GLY A 134 7.32 14.33 -12.41
C GLY A 134 7.42 14.75 -10.95
N GLU A 135 6.75 14.03 -10.05
CA GLU A 135 6.65 14.36 -8.62
C GLU A 135 6.98 13.16 -7.73
N ILE A 136 7.69 13.42 -6.64
CA ILE A 136 7.86 12.49 -5.54
C ILE A 136 7.22 13.12 -4.32
N ARG A 137 6.17 12.48 -3.81
CA ARG A 137 5.43 12.96 -2.65
C ARG A 137 5.71 12.06 -1.46
N VAL A 138 6.18 12.65 -0.37
CA VAL A 138 6.44 11.95 0.89
C VAL A 138 5.46 12.47 1.94
N TYR A 139 4.78 11.55 2.60
CA TYR A 139 3.80 11.86 3.64
C TYR A 139 4.20 11.18 4.95
N CYS A 140 4.18 11.94 6.04
CA CYS A 140 4.39 11.44 7.40
C CYS A 140 3.41 12.04 8.41
N GLU A 141 2.31 12.61 7.90
CA GLU A 141 1.24 13.19 8.72
C GLU A 141 0.25 12.13 9.24
N SER A 142 -0.54 12.53 10.23
CA SER A 142 -1.58 11.68 10.81
C SER A 142 -2.87 11.64 9.98
N GLY A 143 -3.71 10.64 10.27
CA GLY A 143 -5.08 10.55 9.75
C GLY A 143 -5.19 9.95 8.33
N ARG A 144 -4.11 9.46 7.74
CA ARG A 144 -4.16 8.70 6.48
C ARG A 144 -4.47 7.24 6.77
N PHE A 145 -5.28 6.61 5.92
CA PHE A 145 -5.49 5.17 5.99
C PHE A 145 -4.27 4.43 5.44
N VAL A 146 -3.82 3.42 6.17
CA VAL A 146 -2.67 2.61 5.80
C VAL A 146 -2.96 1.14 6.09
N ARG A 147 -2.41 0.26 5.29
CA ARG A 147 -2.56 -1.19 5.44
C ARG A 147 -1.30 -1.95 5.06
N PRO A 148 -1.00 -3.07 5.73
CA PRO A 148 0.12 -3.93 5.39
C PRO A 148 -0.23 -4.84 4.21
N LEU A 149 0.73 -5.07 3.32
CA LEU A 149 0.66 -5.98 2.18
C LEU A 149 1.89 -6.86 2.13
N MET A 150 1.73 -8.09 1.65
CA MET A 150 2.86 -8.97 1.36
C MET A 150 3.60 -8.46 0.13
N ARG A 151 4.91 -8.35 0.23
CA ARG A 151 5.73 -7.94 -0.89
C ARG A 151 5.95 -9.09 -1.86
N VAL A 152 5.85 -8.78 -3.15
CA VAL A 152 6.15 -9.71 -4.24
C VAL A 152 7.37 -9.18 -5.00
N LYS A 153 8.31 -10.04 -5.31
CA LYS A 153 9.49 -9.72 -6.11
C LYS A 153 9.71 -10.84 -7.13
N ASN A 154 9.81 -10.49 -8.40
CA ASN A 154 9.91 -11.47 -9.51
C ASN A 154 8.76 -12.50 -9.48
N ASN A 155 7.55 -12.04 -9.18
CA ASN A 155 6.35 -12.88 -8.99
C ASN A 155 6.50 -13.98 -7.90
N GLU A 156 7.38 -13.76 -6.94
CA GLU A 156 7.51 -14.58 -5.73
C GLU A 156 7.16 -13.76 -4.49
N ILE A 157 6.25 -14.31 -3.67
CA ILE A 157 5.92 -13.73 -2.38
C ILE A 157 7.13 -13.89 -1.46
N GLN A 158 7.55 -12.78 -0.84
CA GLN A 158 8.73 -12.76 0.01
C GLN A 158 8.52 -13.40 1.38
N ILE A 159 7.27 -13.71 1.76
CA ILE A 159 6.95 -14.45 2.97
C ILE A 159 6.97 -15.94 2.67
N THR A 160 7.88 -16.67 3.32
CA THR A 160 7.99 -18.12 3.18
C THR A 160 7.32 -18.87 4.33
N LYS A 161 6.93 -20.12 4.09
CA LYS A 161 6.37 -20.99 5.15
C LYS A 161 7.33 -21.18 6.33
N SER A 162 8.64 -21.15 6.07
CA SER A 162 9.65 -21.24 7.13
C SER A 162 9.64 -20.04 8.08
N MET A 163 9.39 -18.83 7.56
CA MET A 163 9.25 -17.60 8.36
C MET A 163 7.99 -17.68 9.23
N ILE A 164 6.85 -18.10 8.66
CA ILE A 164 5.59 -18.27 9.38
C ILE A 164 5.72 -19.32 10.49
N ASN A 165 6.39 -20.44 10.22
CA ASN A 165 6.60 -21.48 11.21
C ASN A 165 7.44 -21.03 12.41
N LYS A 166 8.36 -20.10 12.24
CA LYS A 166 9.13 -19.51 13.34
C LYS A 166 8.27 -18.68 14.30
N ILE A 167 7.20 -18.04 13.77
CA ILE A 167 6.23 -17.30 14.60
C ILE A 167 5.30 -18.27 15.33
N SER A 168 4.74 -19.27 14.64
CA SER A 168 3.65 -20.10 15.13
C SER A 168 4.07 -21.13 16.19
N LEU A 169 5.33 -21.51 16.25
CA LEU A 169 5.74 -22.67 17.04
C LEU A 169 6.17 -22.36 18.45
N ASN A 170 6.17 -21.11 18.92
CA ASN A 170 6.69 -20.78 20.28
C ASN A 170 7.99 -21.55 20.62
N LYS A 171 8.62 -22.16 19.63
CA LYS A 171 9.86 -22.88 19.76
C LYS A 171 10.93 -21.84 19.95
N ILE A 172 11.25 -21.68 21.20
CA ILE A 172 12.37 -20.93 21.72
C ILE A 172 13.65 -21.55 21.13
N ASP A 173 13.91 -21.28 19.89
CA ASP A 173 15.29 -21.28 19.43
C ASP A 173 15.95 -20.10 20.09
N LYS A 174 16.91 -20.37 20.96
CA LYS A 174 17.58 -19.39 21.84
C LYS A 174 18.23 -18.23 21.11
N GLN A 175 18.22 -18.18 19.78
CA GLN A 175 18.91 -17.18 18.97
C GLN A 175 18.00 -16.16 18.26
N THR A 176 16.71 -16.42 18.03
CA THR A 176 15.80 -15.44 17.40
C THR A 176 14.42 -15.52 18.01
N LYS A 177 14.20 -14.72 19.05
CA LYS A 177 12.92 -14.65 19.73
C LYS A 177 11.98 -13.69 19.01
N ILE A 178 11.26 -14.15 18.00
CA ILE A 178 10.18 -13.37 17.35
C ILE A 178 8.94 -13.55 18.21
N THR A 179 8.61 -12.54 19.02
CA THR A 179 7.46 -12.56 19.94
C THR A 179 6.35 -11.61 19.52
N SER A 180 6.70 -10.57 18.76
CA SER A 180 5.76 -9.54 18.31
C SER A 180 5.74 -9.41 16.79
N TRP A 181 4.74 -8.68 16.29
CA TRP A 181 4.67 -8.31 14.89
C TRP A 181 5.86 -7.44 14.45
N GLU A 182 6.30 -6.55 15.32
CA GLU A 182 7.44 -5.67 15.07
C GLU A 182 8.74 -6.44 14.98
N ASP A 183 8.97 -7.41 15.89
CA ASP A 183 10.14 -8.31 15.85
C ASP A 183 10.19 -9.08 14.51
N PHE A 184 9.02 -9.48 13.99
CA PHE A 184 8.94 -10.15 12.69
C PHE A 184 9.34 -9.22 11.56
N LEU A 185 8.85 -7.99 11.55
CA LEU A 185 9.18 -7.01 10.53
C LEU A 185 10.65 -6.59 10.57
N ASP A 186 11.26 -6.55 11.75
CA ASP A 186 12.68 -6.24 11.92
C ASP A 186 13.56 -7.41 11.47
N ALA A 187 13.14 -8.65 11.75
CA ALA A 187 13.84 -9.83 11.27
C ALA A 187 13.73 -10.04 9.75
N TYR A 188 12.61 -9.61 9.15
CA TYR A 188 12.30 -9.79 7.73
C TYR A 188 11.81 -8.50 7.06
N PRO A 189 12.68 -7.48 6.90
CA PRO A 189 12.29 -6.15 6.44
C PRO A 189 11.73 -6.12 5.01
N ASP A 190 12.06 -7.12 4.19
CA ASP A 190 11.59 -7.23 2.81
C ASP A 190 10.25 -7.99 2.66
N SER A 191 9.68 -8.48 3.75
CA SER A 191 8.49 -9.34 3.70
C SER A 191 7.18 -8.57 3.50
N ILE A 192 7.04 -7.43 4.16
CA ILE A 192 5.79 -6.66 4.24
C ILE A 192 6.08 -5.17 4.01
N GLU A 193 5.16 -4.54 3.28
CA GLU A 193 5.16 -3.10 3.04
C GLU A 193 3.82 -2.50 3.48
N TYR A 194 3.85 -1.31 4.09
CA TYR A 194 2.66 -0.54 4.41
C TYR A 194 2.39 0.46 3.30
N LEU A 195 1.20 0.37 2.70
CA LEU A 195 0.74 1.31 1.68
C LEU A 195 -0.45 2.13 2.20
N ASP A 196 -0.48 3.38 1.79
CA ASP A 196 -1.61 4.28 2.00
C ASP A 196 -2.45 4.47 0.73
N THR A 197 -3.49 5.28 0.85
CA THR A 197 -4.42 5.57 -0.25
C THR A 197 -3.77 6.31 -1.41
N GLU A 198 -2.73 7.10 -1.14
CA GLU A 198 -2.03 7.88 -2.16
C GLU A 198 -1.02 7.04 -2.95
N ALA A 199 -0.33 6.11 -2.26
CA ALA A 199 0.65 5.24 -2.89
C ALA A 199 0.01 4.07 -3.67
N GLN A 200 -1.14 3.58 -3.22
CA GLN A 200 -1.80 2.40 -3.80
C GLN A 200 -1.99 2.45 -5.32
N PRO A 201 -2.42 3.56 -5.96
CA PRO A 201 -2.65 3.61 -7.40
C PRO A 201 -1.41 3.36 -8.27
N TYR A 202 -0.22 3.50 -7.70
CA TYR A 202 1.05 3.33 -8.42
C TYR A 202 1.62 1.91 -8.36
N TYR A 203 0.92 0.98 -7.70
CA TYR A 203 1.38 -0.39 -7.52
C TYR A 203 0.33 -1.40 -7.96
N MET A 204 0.81 -2.52 -8.51
CA MET A 204 -0.03 -3.65 -8.84
C MET A 204 -0.17 -4.58 -7.64
N ILE A 205 -1.42 -4.77 -7.20
CA ILE A 205 -1.75 -5.52 -5.99
C ILE A 205 -2.65 -6.70 -6.37
N GLU A 206 -2.18 -7.91 -6.11
CA GLU A 206 -2.97 -9.13 -6.31
C GLU A 206 -3.75 -9.49 -5.05
N VAL A 207 -4.97 -9.97 -5.22
CA VAL A 207 -5.87 -10.29 -4.10
C VAL A 207 -5.64 -11.68 -3.54
N LYS A 208 -5.22 -12.63 -4.37
CA LYS A 208 -5.06 -14.03 -4.00
C LYS A 208 -3.63 -14.52 -4.21
N VAL A 209 -3.06 -15.15 -3.20
CA VAL A 209 -1.75 -15.80 -3.27
C VAL A 209 -1.66 -16.81 -4.43
N LYS A 210 -2.73 -17.58 -4.66
CA LYS A 210 -2.78 -18.56 -5.74
C LYS A 210 -2.61 -17.95 -7.13
N ASP A 211 -3.13 -16.75 -7.34
CA ASP A 211 -3.07 -16.08 -8.63
C ASP A 211 -1.64 -15.59 -8.92
N VAL A 212 -0.89 -15.18 -7.89
CA VAL A 212 0.56 -14.89 -8.00
C VAL A 212 1.34 -16.13 -8.40
N GLU A 213 1.04 -17.29 -7.78
CA GLU A 213 1.69 -18.57 -8.13
C GLU A 213 1.38 -19.00 -9.56
N ILE A 214 0.14 -18.84 -10.02
CA ILE A 214 -0.28 -19.14 -11.41
C ILE A 214 0.45 -18.22 -12.39
N MET A 215 0.54 -16.93 -12.12
CA MET A 215 1.27 -15.97 -12.95
C MET A 215 2.74 -16.32 -13.05
N ARG A 216 3.37 -16.70 -11.93
CA ARG A 216 4.76 -17.19 -11.93
C ARG A 216 4.94 -18.41 -12.82
N GLN A 217 4.06 -19.41 -12.72
CA GLN A 217 4.12 -20.61 -13.56
C GLN A 217 3.97 -20.26 -15.05
N LYS A 218 3.02 -19.39 -15.40
CA LYS A 218 2.84 -18.92 -16.78
C LYS A 218 4.08 -18.22 -17.32
N MET A 219 4.75 -17.39 -16.54
CA MET A 219 5.99 -16.73 -16.94
C MET A 219 7.14 -17.71 -17.19
N ILE A 220 7.26 -18.74 -16.36
CA ILE A 220 8.26 -19.80 -16.56
C ILE A 220 7.97 -20.53 -17.87
N THR A 221 6.72 -20.98 -18.07
CA THR A 221 6.30 -21.70 -19.27
C THR A 221 6.43 -20.83 -20.54
N SER A 222 6.09 -19.53 -20.47
CA SER A 222 6.21 -18.63 -21.63
C SER A 222 7.65 -18.33 -22.02
N LYS A 223 8.60 -18.33 -21.09
CA LYS A 223 10.03 -18.22 -21.40
C LYS A 223 10.55 -19.44 -22.14
N ASP A 224 10.02 -20.62 -21.83
CA ASP A 224 10.37 -21.88 -22.51
C ASP A 224 9.62 -22.03 -23.83
N GLU A 225 8.38 -21.51 -23.95
CA GLU A 225 7.52 -21.58 -25.14
C GLU A 225 7.65 -20.38 -26.09
N ALA A 226 8.46 -19.35 -25.78
CA ALA A 226 8.60 -18.13 -26.59
C ALA A 226 9.08 -18.38 -28.05
N LYS A 227 9.38 -19.61 -28.39
CA LYS A 227 9.65 -20.06 -29.76
C LYS A 227 8.40 -20.37 -30.59
N ASN A 228 7.20 -20.46 -29.98
CA ASN A 228 5.96 -20.89 -30.64
C ASN A 228 4.75 -19.96 -30.38
N VAL A 229 4.94 -18.69 -30.07
CA VAL A 229 3.89 -17.79 -29.54
C VAL A 229 2.98 -17.16 -30.59
N VAL A 230 3.14 -17.45 -31.87
CA VAL A 230 2.31 -16.81 -32.92
C VAL A 230 0.86 -17.33 -32.95
N ASP A 231 0.55 -18.50 -32.40
CA ASP A 231 -0.75 -19.15 -32.61
C ASP A 231 -1.80 -19.06 -31.48
N LYS A 232 -1.50 -18.43 -30.35
CA LYS A 232 -2.43 -18.39 -29.19
C LYS A 232 -3.09 -17.06 -28.89
N ILE A 233 -3.07 -16.10 -29.81
CA ILE A 233 -3.66 -14.75 -29.58
C ILE A 233 -5.19 -14.73 -29.67
N SER A 234 -5.89 -15.83 -29.93
CA SER A 234 -7.27 -15.75 -30.38
C SER A 234 -8.41 -16.03 -29.40
N SER A 235 -8.18 -16.45 -28.15
CA SER A 235 -9.34 -16.98 -27.43
C SER A 235 -9.79 -16.33 -26.12
N ASN A 236 -9.06 -15.43 -25.45
CA ASN A 236 -9.61 -14.83 -24.22
C ASN A 236 -9.03 -13.44 -23.90
N ARG A 237 -9.53 -12.42 -24.57
CA ARG A 237 -9.13 -11.02 -24.38
C ARG A 237 -9.38 -10.44 -22.97
N TYR A 238 -10.09 -11.11 -22.09
CA TYR A 238 -10.44 -10.61 -20.75
C TYR A 238 -9.70 -11.28 -19.60
N ASN A 239 -9.02 -12.41 -19.81
CA ASN A 239 -8.34 -13.16 -18.76
C ASN A 239 -6.80 -13.06 -18.79
N GLU A 240 -6.23 -12.34 -19.73
CA GLU A 240 -4.77 -12.25 -19.92
C GLU A 240 -4.31 -10.79 -19.89
N LEU A 241 -4.58 -10.09 -18.79
CA LEU A 241 -3.78 -8.94 -18.44
C LEU A 241 -2.47 -9.51 -17.88
N TYR A 242 -1.47 -9.62 -18.74
CA TYR A 242 -0.10 -9.89 -18.34
C TYR A 242 0.44 -8.64 -17.68
N PHE A 243 0.40 -8.61 -16.36
CA PHE A 243 1.18 -7.66 -15.60
C PHE A 243 2.50 -8.32 -15.30
N ASP A 244 3.54 -7.87 -15.98
CA ASP A 244 4.88 -8.43 -15.84
C ASP A 244 5.41 -8.29 -14.40
N ASP A 245 4.89 -7.33 -13.62
CA ASP A 245 5.36 -7.05 -12.25
C ASP A 245 4.20 -6.82 -11.27
N ILE A 246 3.76 -7.89 -10.61
CA ILE A 246 2.97 -7.75 -9.39
C ILE A 246 3.91 -7.29 -8.27
N ASN A 247 3.58 -6.15 -7.63
CA ASN A 247 4.40 -5.56 -6.58
C ASN A 247 4.03 -6.10 -5.20
N TYR A 248 2.73 -6.29 -4.97
CA TYR A 248 2.20 -6.68 -3.66
C TYR A 248 1.07 -7.69 -3.79
N CYS A 249 0.81 -8.42 -2.69
CA CYS A 249 -0.31 -9.34 -2.57
C CYS A 249 -1.01 -9.17 -1.22
N GLU A 250 -2.33 -9.32 -1.21
CA GLU A 250 -3.12 -9.35 0.01
C GLU A 250 -2.82 -10.61 0.84
N PHE A 251 -2.90 -10.51 2.16
CA PHE A 251 -2.81 -11.69 3.03
C PHE A 251 -3.98 -12.64 2.82
N HIS A 252 -5.19 -12.10 2.75
CA HIS A 252 -6.40 -12.86 2.50
C HIS A 252 -7.53 -11.91 2.04
N PRO A 253 -8.35 -12.29 1.06
CA PRO A 253 -9.44 -11.44 0.55
C PRO A 253 -10.46 -11.00 1.62
N GLN A 254 -10.71 -11.83 2.64
CA GLN A 254 -11.64 -11.53 3.72
C GLN A 254 -11.19 -10.35 4.59
N LEU A 255 -9.90 -10.04 4.62
CA LEU A 255 -9.35 -8.90 5.37
C LEU A 255 -9.74 -7.54 4.78
N LEU A 256 -10.27 -7.51 3.56
CA LEU A 256 -10.85 -6.34 2.93
C LEU A 256 -12.22 -5.95 3.53
N LEU A 257 -12.83 -6.84 4.27
CA LEU A 257 -14.10 -6.63 4.95
C LEU A 257 -13.89 -6.03 6.33
N GLY A 258 -14.93 -5.39 6.86
CA GLY A 258 -14.97 -4.91 8.24
C GLY A 258 -15.22 -6.06 9.23
N GLU A 259 -15.10 -5.74 10.51
CA GLU A 259 -15.19 -6.70 11.61
C GLU A 259 -16.50 -7.51 11.61
N LEU A 260 -17.65 -6.85 11.50
CA LEU A 260 -18.94 -7.53 11.48
C LEU A 260 -19.18 -8.32 10.19
N SER A 261 -18.82 -7.73 9.04
CA SER A 261 -18.99 -8.39 7.73
C SER A 261 -18.13 -9.64 7.60
N SER A 262 -16.93 -9.64 8.17
CA SER A 262 -16.03 -10.79 8.14
C SER A 262 -16.52 -11.98 8.96
N CYS A 263 -17.36 -11.72 9.97
CA CYS A 263 -17.98 -12.79 10.80
C CYS A 263 -19.21 -13.42 10.12
N THR A 264 -19.71 -12.83 9.03
CA THR A 264 -20.87 -13.37 8.32
C THR A 264 -20.47 -14.63 7.54
N PRO A 265 -21.17 -15.77 7.72
CA PRO A 265 -20.89 -16.97 6.94
C PRO A 265 -21.05 -16.71 5.43
N PHE A 266 -20.12 -17.23 4.64
CA PHE A 266 -20.13 -17.11 3.18
C PHE A 266 -20.14 -15.67 2.64
N CYS A 267 -19.62 -14.71 3.34
CA CYS A 267 -19.56 -13.30 2.92
C CYS A 267 -18.73 -13.06 1.64
N ASN A 268 -17.95 -14.06 1.21
CA ASN A 268 -17.09 -14.05 0.02
C ASN A 268 -17.65 -14.86 -1.16
N ARG A 269 -18.93 -15.24 -1.09
CA ARG A 269 -19.64 -15.95 -2.17
C ARG A 269 -20.66 -15.07 -2.85
#